data_91bf0342d4402b7e006fef2bda4e4886
#
_entry.id   91bf0342d4402b7e006fef2bda4e4886
#
_cell.length_a   1.000
_cell.length_b   1.000
_cell.length_c   1.000
_cell.angle_alpha   90.00
_cell.angle_beta   90.00
_cell.angle_gamma   90.00
#
_symmetry.space_group_name_H-M   'P 1'
#
loop_
_entity.id
_entity.type
_entity.pdbx_description
1 polymer ?
#
loop_
_entity_poly.entity_id
_entity_poly.type
_entity_poly.pdbx_seq_one_letter_code
_entity_poly.pdbx_strand_id
1 'polypeptide(L)'
;MIATAQKLIPLYNNNEVKGSIPCNRKEKIDTSGGRIHISHVTEPSLTIYRPANINKTRSAVIVCPGGSYINLSMTHEGYDVAKELNKYGITAFVLKYRLPNDSCMQSKEIGPLQDIQQAIILVKTHAKEWGIDSSKLGVLGFSAGGHLVSTSLTHFNTCYADNPLDISVRPAFGVLIYPVISFQEEIAHAFSRGNLLGKKPAQEKMDLFSNEKQVTPQTPPCFLVHAEDDKTVPVKNSIRFYEALVDNKIKAEMLIYQSGGHGFGLVNPSTKETWMDKVILWLQLNGFYQPDK
;
A
#
# COMPACT_ATOMS: atom_id res chain seq x y z
N MET A 1 -8.59 8.22 -27.43
CA MET A 1 -8.21 7.53 -26.16
C MET A 1 -9.50 6.99 -25.53
N ILE A 2 -9.72 5.68 -25.52
CA ILE A 2 -10.87 5.07 -24.86
C ILE A 2 -10.52 5.09 -23.37
N ALA A 3 -11.21 5.91 -22.60
CA ALA A 3 -11.12 5.88 -21.15
C ALA A 3 -11.56 4.47 -20.70
N THR A 4 -10.64 3.66 -20.21
CA THR A 4 -10.97 2.37 -19.59
C THR A 4 -11.89 2.63 -18.42
N ALA A 5 -13.08 2.03 -18.44
CA ALA A 5 -14.10 2.22 -17.44
C ALA A 5 -13.52 1.80 -16.06
N GLN A 6 -13.44 2.78 -15.15
CA GLN A 6 -13.10 2.52 -13.76
C GLN A 6 -14.26 1.76 -13.12
N LYS A 7 -14.00 0.59 -12.55
CA LYS A 7 -15.01 -0.18 -11.82
C LYS A 7 -14.69 -0.13 -10.33
N LEU A 8 -15.63 0.40 -9.54
CA LEU A 8 -15.57 0.30 -8.09
C LEU A 8 -16.13 -1.06 -7.66
N ILE A 9 -15.41 -1.75 -6.80
CA ILE A 9 -15.80 -3.05 -6.24
C ILE A 9 -15.78 -2.93 -4.72
N PRO A 10 -16.90 -3.21 -4.02
CA PRO A 10 -16.89 -3.38 -2.57
C PRO A 10 -15.90 -4.47 -2.16
N LEU A 11 -15.18 -4.26 -1.07
CA LEU A 11 -14.19 -5.22 -0.62
C LEU A 11 -14.83 -6.44 0.05
N TYR A 12 -15.99 -6.24 0.66
CA TYR A 12 -16.77 -7.27 1.35
C TYR A 12 -18.17 -7.41 0.75
N ASN A 13 -18.69 -8.62 0.74
CA ASN A 13 -20.04 -8.89 0.29
C ASN A 13 -21.08 -8.46 1.34
N ASN A 14 -22.29 -8.08 0.89
CA ASN A 14 -23.46 -7.78 1.72
C ASN A 14 -23.25 -6.69 2.79
N ASN A 15 -22.27 -5.79 2.62
CA ASN A 15 -21.91 -4.75 3.58
C ASN A 15 -21.51 -5.26 4.97
N GLU A 16 -21.25 -6.55 5.12
CA GLU A 16 -20.72 -7.14 6.35
C GLU A 16 -19.20 -7.03 6.37
N VAL A 17 -18.71 -5.87 6.81
CA VAL A 17 -17.27 -5.62 6.90
C VAL A 17 -16.74 -6.26 8.18
N LYS A 18 -16.01 -7.37 8.03
CA LYS A 18 -15.43 -8.12 9.15
C LYS A 18 -14.65 -7.21 10.11
N GLY A 19 -14.86 -7.35 11.41
CA GLY A 19 -14.20 -6.51 12.41
C GLY A 19 -14.74 -5.09 12.56
N SER A 20 -15.78 -4.71 11.78
CA SER A 20 -16.51 -3.46 12.00
C SER A 20 -17.57 -3.63 13.10
N ILE A 21 -17.83 -2.52 13.79
CA ILE A 21 -18.97 -2.36 14.71
C ILE A 21 -19.84 -1.23 14.18
N PRO A 22 -21.17 -1.27 14.42
CA PRO A 22 -22.07 -0.22 13.99
C PRO A 22 -21.62 1.15 14.50
N CYS A 23 -21.50 2.13 13.58
CA CYS A 23 -21.17 3.50 13.94
C CYS A 23 -21.85 4.48 13.00
N ASN A 24 -22.06 5.72 13.47
CA ASN A 24 -22.71 6.80 12.70
C ASN A 24 -21.69 7.65 11.91
N ARG A 25 -20.46 7.16 11.73
CA ARG A 25 -19.41 7.91 11.04
C ARG A 25 -19.65 7.87 9.53
N LYS A 26 -19.74 9.04 8.89
CA LYS A 26 -19.89 9.15 7.45
C LYS A 26 -18.59 9.55 6.79
N GLU A 27 -18.28 8.90 5.67
CA GLU A 27 -17.14 9.28 4.83
C GLU A 27 -17.28 10.75 4.40
N LYS A 28 -16.13 11.44 4.34
CA LYS A 28 -16.06 12.81 3.83
C LYS A 28 -15.07 12.83 2.67
N ILE A 29 -15.51 13.38 1.55
CA ILE A 29 -14.69 13.60 0.37
C ILE A 29 -14.34 15.08 0.31
N ASP A 30 -13.06 15.39 0.31
CA ASP A 30 -12.53 16.72 0.07
C ASP A 30 -11.87 16.76 -1.31
N THR A 31 -12.29 17.71 -2.13
CA THR A 31 -11.78 17.93 -3.49
C THR A 31 -11.02 19.25 -3.61
N SER A 32 -10.73 19.90 -2.50
CA SER A 32 -10.00 21.16 -2.49
C SER A 32 -8.62 21.03 -3.15
N GLY A 33 -8.20 22.06 -3.86
CA GLY A 33 -6.93 22.04 -4.59
C GLY A 33 -6.86 21.05 -5.77
N GLY A 34 -8.01 20.57 -6.27
CA GLY A 34 -8.08 19.64 -7.41
C GLY A 34 -7.64 18.21 -7.08
N ARG A 35 -7.46 17.88 -5.80
CA ARG A 35 -7.07 16.54 -5.33
C ARG A 35 -8.18 15.95 -4.46
N ILE A 36 -8.40 14.65 -4.59
CA ILE A 36 -9.40 13.92 -3.81
C ILE A 36 -8.73 13.34 -2.57
N HIS A 37 -9.22 13.77 -1.41
CA HIS A 37 -8.90 13.17 -0.12
C HIS A 37 -10.18 12.60 0.49
N ILE A 38 -10.10 11.37 1.00
CA ILE A 38 -11.25 10.72 1.65
C ILE A 38 -10.91 10.46 3.11
N SER A 39 -11.72 10.98 4.01
CA SER A 39 -11.58 10.74 5.45
C SER A 39 -12.78 9.97 6.00
N HIS A 40 -12.63 9.43 7.23
CA HIS A 40 -13.68 8.66 7.89
C HIS A 40 -14.15 7.42 7.10
N VAL A 41 -13.22 6.77 6.39
CA VAL A 41 -13.54 5.57 5.62
C VAL A 41 -13.98 4.44 6.54
N THR A 42 -15.19 3.94 6.32
CA THR A 42 -15.81 2.79 7.01
C THR A 42 -16.20 1.69 6.02
N GLU A 43 -16.35 2.02 4.74
CA GLU A 43 -16.72 1.11 3.66
C GLU A 43 -15.56 0.94 2.69
N PRO A 44 -14.71 -0.09 2.87
CA PRO A 44 -13.54 -0.30 2.03
C PRO A 44 -13.92 -0.82 0.64
N SER A 45 -13.14 -0.38 -0.37
CA SER A 45 -13.39 -0.74 -1.76
C SER A 45 -12.13 -0.72 -2.61
N LEU A 46 -12.17 -1.39 -3.76
CA LEU A 46 -11.15 -1.33 -4.81
C LEU A 46 -11.67 -0.55 -6.02
N THR A 47 -10.86 0.33 -6.56
CA THR A 47 -11.08 0.92 -7.88
C THR A 47 -10.12 0.26 -8.87
N ILE A 48 -10.64 -0.43 -9.89
CA ILE A 48 -9.83 -1.13 -10.88
C ILE A 48 -9.45 -0.19 -12.02
N TYR A 49 -8.15 -0.17 -12.34
CA TYR A 49 -7.56 0.48 -13.51
C TYR A 49 -6.97 -0.60 -14.41
N ARG A 50 -7.57 -0.81 -15.59
CA ARG A 50 -7.11 -1.81 -16.54
C ARG A 50 -6.30 -1.15 -17.66
N PRO A 51 -5.15 -1.70 -18.04
CA PRO A 51 -4.40 -1.20 -19.19
C PRO A 51 -5.16 -1.48 -20.49
N ALA A 52 -4.93 -0.68 -21.53
CA ALA A 52 -5.55 -0.88 -22.84
C ALA A 52 -5.16 -2.22 -23.47
N ASN A 53 -3.96 -2.71 -23.17
CA ASN A 53 -3.41 -4.00 -23.63
C ASN A 53 -3.21 -4.93 -22.43
N ILE A 54 -4.27 -5.63 -22.03
CA ILE A 54 -4.29 -6.47 -20.82
C ILE A 54 -3.32 -7.67 -20.91
N ASN A 55 -2.98 -8.12 -22.11
CA ASN A 55 -2.35 -9.44 -22.32
C ASN A 55 -0.82 -9.45 -22.20
N LYS A 56 -0.16 -8.31 -21.96
CA LYS A 56 1.27 -8.21 -22.14
C LYS A 56 2.09 -8.61 -20.91
N THR A 57 1.72 -8.22 -19.72
CA THR A 57 2.51 -8.54 -18.51
C THR A 57 1.80 -9.48 -17.55
N ARG A 58 0.49 -9.43 -17.48
CA ARG A 58 -0.37 -10.12 -16.50
C ARG A 58 -0.04 -9.81 -15.04
N SER A 59 0.85 -8.83 -14.82
CA SER A 59 1.18 -8.34 -13.47
C SER A 59 0.08 -7.43 -12.96
N ALA A 60 -0.07 -7.39 -11.64
CA ALA A 60 -1.03 -6.51 -10.99
C ALA A 60 -0.45 -5.92 -9.71
N VAL A 61 -0.94 -4.73 -9.34
CA VAL A 61 -0.50 -4.02 -8.14
C VAL A 61 -1.69 -3.44 -7.39
N ILE A 62 -1.79 -3.71 -6.09
CA ILE A 62 -2.71 -3.01 -5.19
C ILE A 62 -1.99 -1.77 -4.68
N VAL A 63 -2.58 -0.59 -4.90
CA VAL A 63 -2.02 0.72 -4.52
C VAL A 63 -2.73 1.21 -3.26
N CYS A 64 -1.96 1.51 -2.21
CA CYS A 64 -2.43 1.99 -0.91
C CYS A 64 -2.00 3.45 -0.72
N PRO A 65 -2.90 4.44 -0.90
CA PRO A 65 -2.60 5.84 -0.65
C PRO A 65 -2.21 6.12 0.80
N GLY A 66 -1.39 7.16 1.02
CA GLY A 66 -1.08 7.68 2.35
C GLY A 66 -2.15 8.63 2.89
N GLY A 67 -1.78 9.36 3.95
CA GLY A 67 -2.63 10.33 4.64
C GLY A 67 -2.70 10.13 6.15
N SER A 68 -1.58 9.67 6.74
CA SER A 68 -1.37 9.55 8.19
C SER A 68 -2.42 8.70 8.93
N TYR A 69 -3.13 7.79 8.23
CA TYR A 69 -4.29 7.07 8.75
C TYR A 69 -5.48 7.97 9.19
N ILE A 70 -5.51 9.22 8.77
CA ILE A 70 -6.62 10.16 9.02
C ILE A 70 -7.44 10.43 7.76
N ASN A 71 -6.80 10.36 6.60
CA ASN A 71 -7.44 10.40 5.28
C ASN A 71 -6.67 9.52 4.28
N LEU A 72 -7.18 9.44 3.06
CA LEU A 72 -6.55 8.78 1.91
C LEU A 72 -6.33 9.81 0.80
N SER A 73 -5.08 9.98 0.37
CA SER A 73 -4.66 10.87 -0.72
C SER A 73 -4.93 10.22 -2.09
N MET A 74 -6.21 10.09 -2.45
CA MET A 74 -6.66 9.21 -3.54
C MET A 74 -6.15 9.62 -4.92
N THR A 75 -5.99 10.93 -5.19
CA THR A 75 -5.57 11.38 -6.53
C THR A 75 -4.10 11.04 -6.79
N HIS A 76 -3.17 11.72 -6.11
CA HIS A 76 -1.73 11.68 -6.48
C HIS A 76 -0.97 10.46 -5.94
N GLU A 77 -1.50 9.78 -4.91
CA GLU A 77 -0.93 8.54 -4.36
C GLU A 77 -1.76 7.29 -4.68
N GLY A 78 -2.84 7.46 -5.44
CA GLY A 78 -3.73 6.37 -5.88
C GLY A 78 -3.96 6.40 -7.38
N TYR A 79 -4.89 7.26 -7.82
CA TYR A 79 -5.40 7.23 -9.19
C TYR A 79 -4.35 7.57 -10.25
N ASP A 80 -3.48 8.54 -9.99
CA ASP A 80 -2.44 8.93 -10.96
C ASP A 80 -1.37 7.84 -11.08
N VAL A 81 -1.02 7.18 -9.96
CA VAL A 81 -0.12 6.03 -9.94
C VAL A 81 -0.71 4.83 -10.69
N ALA A 82 -2.00 4.56 -10.50
CA ALA A 82 -2.70 3.50 -11.21
C ALA A 82 -2.72 3.72 -12.73
N LYS A 83 -2.95 4.98 -13.17
CA LYS A 83 -2.87 5.36 -14.57
C LYS A 83 -1.45 5.19 -15.13
N GLU A 84 -0.43 5.52 -14.34
CA GLU A 84 0.97 5.36 -14.75
C GLU A 84 1.32 3.88 -14.93
N LEU A 85 0.98 3.02 -13.95
CA LEU A 85 1.16 1.57 -14.06
C LEU A 85 0.48 0.97 -15.30
N ASN A 86 -0.69 1.49 -15.68
CA ASN A 86 -1.39 1.06 -16.90
C ASN A 86 -0.60 1.33 -18.19
N LYS A 87 0.25 2.36 -18.26
CA LYS A 87 1.12 2.61 -19.43
C LYS A 87 2.10 1.47 -19.67
N TYR A 88 2.48 0.77 -18.60
CA TYR A 88 3.34 -0.43 -18.67
C TYR A 88 2.54 -1.74 -18.79
N GLY A 89 1.24 -1.69 -19.03
CA GLY A 89 0.40 -2.89 -19.14
C GLY A 89 0.11 -3.58 -17.80
N ILE A 90 0.40 -2.95 -16.68
CA ILE A 90 0.14 -3.47 -15.33
C ILE A 90 -1.27 -3.06 -14.89
N THR A 91 -2.08 -4.04 -14.50
CA THR A 91 -3.39 -3.77 -13.90
C THR A 91 -3.20 -3.22 -12.48
N ALA A 92 -3.86 -2.10 -12.17
CA ALA A 92 -3.75 -1.49 -10.85
C ALA A 92 -5.11 -1.48 -10.14
N PHE A 93 -5.06 -1.67 -8.82
CA PHE A 93 -6.21 -1.65 -7.91
C PHE A 93 -5.96 -0.61 -6.84
N VAL A 94 -6.66 0.51 -6.85
CA VAL A 94 -6.54 1.53 -5.79
C VAL A 94 -7.42 1.13 -4.63
N LEU A 95 -6.81 0.89 -3.48
CA LEU A 95 -7.50 0.48 -2.26
C LEU A 95 -7.93 1.69 -1.44
N LYS A 96 -9.24 1.86 -1.29
CA LYS A 96 -9.85 2.70 -0.26
C LYS A 96 -10.00 1.83 0.99
N TYR A 97 -9.00 1.83 1.86
CA TYR A 97 -9.02 1.04 3.09
C TYR A 97 -9.65 1.80 4.26
N ARG A 98 -10.22 1.09 5.24
CA ARG A 98 -10.79 1.69 6.45
C ARG A 98 -9.72 2.45 7.23
N LEU A 99 -10.13 3.61 7.74
CA LEU A 99 -9.28 4.42 8.60
C LEU A 99 -9.50 4.06 10.07
N PRO A 100 -8.43 3.90 10.88
CA PRO A 100 -8.51 3.45 12.25
C PRO A 100 -9.47 4.28 13.10
N ASN A 101 -10.43 3.61 13.76
CA ASN A 101 -11.40 4.28 14.62
C ASN A 101 -11.95 3.32 15.67
N ASP A 102 -11.78 3.65 16.96
CA ASP A 102 -12.24 2.80 18.09
C ASP A 102 -13.77 2.68 18.17
N SER A 103 -14.53 3.65 17.61
CA SER A 103 -16.00 3.58 17.62
C SER A 103 -16.60 2.83 16.45
N CYS A 104 -15.79 2.42 15.45
CA CYS A 104 -16.26 1.75 14.24
C CYS A 104 -15.57 0.40 13.99
N MET A 105 -14.58 0.03 14.80
CA MET A 105 -13.79 -1.19 14.63
C MET A 105 -13.55 -1.90 15.97
N GLN A 106 -13.57 -3.23 15.96
CA GLN A 106 -13.23 -4.05 17.13
C GLN A 106 -11.75 -3.88 17.50
N SER A 107 -10.87 -3.81 16.50
CA SER A 107 -9.43 -3.59 16.63
C SER A 107 -9.01 -2.64 15.52
N LYS A 108 -8.89 -1.35 15.84
CA LYS A 108 -8.61 -0.33 14.82
C LYS A 108 -7.25 -0.48 14.15
N GLU A 109 -6.27 -1.04 14.87
CA GLU A 109 -4.94 -1.31 14.34
C GLU A 109 -4.91 -2.45 13.31
N ILE A 110 -5.89 -3.35 13.39
CA ILE A 110 -6.01 -4.48 12.48
C ILE A 110 -6.88 -4.14 11.25
N GLY A 111 -7.83 -3.23 11.39
CA GLY A 111 -8.77 -2.91 10.30
C GLY A 111 -8.12 -2.65 8.94
N PRO A 112 -7.12 -1.74 8.82
CA PRO A 112 -6.42 -1.51 7.56
C PRO A 112 -5.70 -2.75 7.01
N LEU A 113 -5.02 -3.53 7.89
CA LEU A 113 -4.35 -4.77 7.50
C LEU A 113 -5.35 -5.81 6.98
N GLN A 114 -6.49 -5.92 7.64
CA GLN A 114 -7.57 -6.81 7.23
C GLN A 114 -8.10 -6.45 5.83
N ASP A 115 -8.20 -5.15 5.52
CA ASP A 115 -8.69 -4.68 4.22
C ASP A 115 -7.68 -4.94 3.08
N ILE A 116 -6.38 -4.75 3.30
CA ILE A 116 -5.39 -5.10 2.27
C ILE A 116 -5.32 -6.62 2.06
N GLN A 117 -5.44 -7.42 3.12
CA GLN A 117 -5.52 -8.88 2.98
C GLN A 117 -6.77 -9.32 2.22
N GLN A 118 -7.92 -8.71 2.50
CA GLN A 118 -9.16 -8.96 1.76
C GLN A 118 -9.03 -8.55 0.28
N ALA A 119 -8.35 -7.44 -0.01
CA ALA A 119 -8.05 -7.01 -1.37
C ALA A 119 -7.18 -8.03 -2.11
N ILE A 120 -6.14 -8.57 -1.46
CA ILE A 120 -5.28 -9.61 -2.04
C ILE A 120 -6.10 -10.88 -2.34
N ILE A 121 -6.95 -11.33 -1.41
CA ILE A 121 -7.82 -12.48 -1.61
C ILE A 121 -8.75 -12.25 -2.79
N LEU A 122 -9.43 -11.11 -2.83
CA LEU A 122 -10.37 -10.75 -3.91
C LEU A 122 -9.69 -10.74 -5.28
N VAL A 123 -8.51 -10.10 -5.40
CA VAL A 123 -7.76 -10.03 -6.65
C VAL A 123 -7.27 -11.42 -7.07
N LYS A 124 -6.77 -12.24 -6.16
CA LYS A 124 -6.32 -13.60 -6.46
C LYS A 124 -7.47 -14.51 -6.87
N THR A 125 -8.62 -14.40 -6.22
CA THR A 125 -9.84 -15.17 -6.56
C THR A 125 -10.30 -14.87 -8.00
N HIS A 126 -10.29 -13.60 -8.40
CA HIS A 126 -10.74 -13.16 -9.72
C HIS A 126 -9.61 -13.04 -10.75
N ALA A 127 -8.40 -13.52 -10.45
CA ALA A 127 -7.22 -13.32 -11.30
C ALA A 127 -7.43 -13.81 -12.73
N LYS A 128 -8.05 -14.98 -12.92
CA LYS A 128 -8.36 -15.54 -14.24
C LYS A 128 -9.33 -14.66 -15.02
N GLU A 129 -10.41 -14.21 -14.38
CA GLU A 129 -11.43 -13.33 -14.99
C GLU A 129 -10.81 -11.99 -15.42
N TRP A 130 -9.88 -11.48 -14.62
CA TRP A 130 -9.25 -10.17 -14.86
C TRP A 130 -7.97 -10.25 -15.71
N GLY A 131 -7.58 -11.44 -16.17
CA GLY A 131 -6.41 -11.65 -17.01
C GLY A 131 -5.08 -11.49 -16.28
N ILE A 132 -5.07 -11.67 -14.96
CA ILE A 132 -3.92 -11.44 -14.07
C ILE A 132 -3.24 -12.77 -13.73
N ASP A 133 -1.93 -12.74 -13.57
CA ASP A 133 -1.17 -13.79 -12.94
C ASP A 133 -1.09 -13.52 -11.42
N SER A 134 -1.79 -14.32 -10.62
CA SER A 134 -1.83 -14.16 -9.15
C SER A 134 -0.46 -14.30 -8.49
N SER A 135 0.50 -14.98 -9.13
CA SER A 135 1.88 -15.09 -8.67
C SER A 135 2.69 -13.79 -8.87
N LYS A 136 2.14 -12.82 -9.62
CA LYS A 136 2.72 -11.51 -9.91
C LYS A 136 1.90 -10.36 -9.31
N LEU A 137 1.08 -10.64 -8.30
CA LEU A 137 0.33 -9.61 -7.58
C LEU A 137 1.23 -8.99 -6.50
N GLY A 138 1.60 -7.73 -6.71
CA GLY A 138 2.34 -6.92 -5.74
C GLY A 138 1.46 -5.91 -5.01
N VAL A 139 2.07 -5.23 -4.04
CA VAL A 139 1.48 -4.13 -3.27
C VAL A 139 2.37 -2.91 -3.33
N LEU A 140 1.78 -1.71 -3.42
CA LEU A 140 2.48 -0.43 -3.47
C LEU A 140 1.84 0.54 -2.50
N GLY A 141 2.63 1.25 -1.69
CA GLY A 141 2.07 2.17 -0.71
C GLY A 141 2.92 3.39 -0.44
N PHE A 142 2.24 4.47 -0.07
CA PHE A 142 2.82 5.79 0.18
C PHE A 142 2.67 6.17 1.65
N SER A 143 3.70 6.73 2.27
CA SER A 143 3.61 7.30 3.62
C SER A 143 2.97 6.32 4.63
N ALA A 144 1.82 6.65 5.23
CA ALA A 144 1.04 5.74 6.06
C ALA A 144 0.49 4.52 5.29
N GLY A 145 0.18 4.66 3.99
CA GLY A 145 -0.13 3.54 3.11
C GLY A 145 1.09 2.65 2.86
N GLY A 146 2.30 3.22 2.90
CA GLY A 146 3.56 2.47 2.92
C GLY A 146 3.72 1.65 4.21
N HIS A 147 3.27 2.18 5.35
CA HIS A 147 3.19 1.42 6.60
C HIS A 147 2.23 0.23 6.45
N LEU A 148 1.03 0.46 5.91
CA LEU A 148 0.06 -0.60 5.67
C LEU A 148 0.63 -1.68 4.74
N VAL A 149 1.31 -1.29 3.67
CA VAL A 149 1.98 -2.22 2.73
C VAL A 149 3.09 -2.98 3.45
N SER A 150 3.99 -2.33 4.17
CA SER A 150 5.06 -3.03 4.91
C SER A 150 4.49 -3.98 5.98
N THR A 151 3.37 -3.60 6.63
CA THR A 151 2.67 -4.50 7.55
C THR A 151 2.14 -5.74 6.81
N SER A 152 1.55 -5.58 5.62
CA SER A 152 1.09 -6.74 4.83
C SER A 152 2.23 -7.65 4.34
N LEU A 153 3.42 -7.08 4.13
CA LEU A 153 4.63 -7.82 3.73
C LEU A 153 5.29 -8.60 4.87
N THR A 154 4.98 -8.26 6.11
CA THR A 154 5.61 -8.87 7.31
C THR A 154 4.63 -9.69 8.16
N HIS A 155 3.31 -9.43 8.07
CA HIS A 155 2.28 -10.09 8.88
C HIS A 155 1.38 -11.05 8.09
N PHE A 156 1.83 -11.55 6.93
CA PHE A 156 1.04 -12.42 6.06
C PHE A 156 0.81 -13.84 6.62
N ASN A 157 1.53 -14.25 7.64
CA ASN A 157 1.34 -15.56 8.29
C ASN A 157 0.04 -15.66 9.08
N THR A 158 -0.57 -14.51 9.42
CA THR A 158 -1.87 -14.43 10.05
C THR A 158 -2.87 -13.76 9.12
N CYS A 159 -3.92 -14.47 8.73
CA CYS A 159 -5.01 -13.91 7.94
C CYS A 159 -6.13 -13.39 8.84
N TYR A 160 -6.35 -12.08 8.83
CA TYR A 160 -7.44 -11.43 9.55
C TYR A 160 -8.70 -11.27 8.70
N ALA A 161 -8.56 -11.36 7.37
CA ALA A 161 -9.64 -11.24 6.41
C ALA A 161 -10.55 -12.47 6.40
N ASP A 162 -11.65 -12.39 5.65
CA ASP A 162 -12.51 -13.53 5.40
C ASP A 162 -11.93 -14.38 4.25
N ASN A 163 -11.53 -15.59 4.56
CA ASN A 163 -10.73 -16.43 3.65
C ASN A 163 -11.17 -17.90 3.62
N PRO A 164 -12.40 -18.18 3.18
CA PRO A 164 -12.91 -19.54 3.17
C PRO A 164 -12.21 -20.48 2.17
N LEU A 165 -11.48 -19.92 1.20
CA LEU A 165 -10.72 -20.66 0.19
C LEU A 165 -9.25 -20.87 0.55
N ASP A 166 -8.83 -20.45 1.73
CA ASP A 166 -7.43 -20.51 2.22
C ASP A 166 -6.41 -19.94 1.23
N ILE A 167 -6.76 -18.81 0.61
CA ILE A 167 -5.88 -18.09 -0.34
C ILE A 167 -4.75 -17.43 0.42
N SER A 168 -3.50 -17.66 0.01
CA SER A 168 -2.35 -16.98 0.60
C SER A 168 -2.47 -15.46 0.48
N VAL A 169 -2.44 -14.75 1.60
CA VAL A 169 -2.44 -13.28 1.68
C VAL A 169 -1.06 -12.66 1.51
N ARG A 170 -0.03 -13.50 1.26
CA ARG A 170 1.32 -13.03 0.98
C ARG A 170 1.40 -12.40 -0.42
N PRO A 171 1.82 -11.11 -0.56
CA PRO A 171 2.07 -10.50 -1.85
C PRO A 171 3.31 -11.11 -2.54
N ALA A 172 3.42 -10.93 -3.86
CA ALA A 172 4.61 -11.35 -4.62
C ALA A 172 5.80 -10.40 -4.37
N PHE A 173 5.54 -9.11 -4.23
CA PHE A 173 6.55 -8.07 -3.99
C PHE A 173 5.90 -6.83 -3.34
N GLY A 174 6.73 -5.94 -2.80
CA GLY A 174 6.33 -4.64 -2.25
C GLY A 174 7.06 -3.47 -2.87
N VAL A 175 6.37 -2.34 -3.06
CA VAL A 175 6.94 -1.05 -3.45
C VAL A 175 6.54 -0.01 -2.40
N LEU A 176 7.51 0.65 -1.80
CA LEU A 176 7.34 1.51 -0.63
C LEU A 176 7.87 2.92 -0.93
N ILE A 177 6.97 3.90 -0.98
CA ILE A 177 7.31 5.28 -1.36
C ILE A 177 7.22 6.18 -0.12
N TYR A 178 8.34 6.75 0.28
CA TYR A 178 8.54 7.52 1.53
C TYR A 178 7.74 6.94 2.71
N PRO A 179 7.89 5.61 2.95
CA PRO A 179 7.01 4.89 3.85
C PRO A 179 7.24 5.27 5.30
N VAL A 180 6.17 5.34 6.08
CA VAL A 180 6.27 5.08 7.52
C VAL A 180 6.55 3.60 7.69
N ILE A 181 7.52 3.24 8.53
CA ILE A 181 7.93 1.85 8.81
C ILE A 181 7.92 1.58 10.31
N SER A 182 8.64 2.43 11.06
CA SER A 182 8.86 2.23 12.48
C SER A 182 7.95 3.11 13.32
N PHE A 183 7.47 2.55 14.42
CA PHE A 183 6.78 3.30 15.47
C PHE A 183 7.63 3.50 16.73
N GLN A 184 8.95 3.19 16.63
CA GLN A 184 9.91 3.52 17.70
C GLN A 184 10.10 5.03 17.79
N GLU A 185 10.21 5.54 19.01
CA GLU A 185 10.20 7.00 19.30
C GLU A 185 11.17 7.83 18.45
N GLU A 186 12.34 7.29 18.14
CA GLU A 186 13.42 8.02 17.48
C GLU A 186 13.11 8.43 16.04
N ILE A 187 12.28 7.64 15.31
CA ILE A 187 12.02 7.82 13.88
C ILE A 187 10.53 7.72 13.52
N ALA A 188 9.67 7.55 14.52
CA ALA A 188 8.24 7.41 14.30
C ALA A 188 7.64 8.67 13.67
N HIS A 189 6.76 8.47 12.68
CA HIS A 189 5.80 9.50 12.33
C HIS A 189 4.67 9.50 13.36
N ALA A 190 4.75 10.41 14.35
CA ALA A 190 3.89 10.42 15.54
C ALA A 190 2.39 10.44 15.22
N PHE A 191 1.98 11.14 14.15
CA PHE A 191 0.57 11.19 13.72
C PHE A 191 0.08 9.82 13.24
N SER A 192 0.84 9.12 12.37
CA SER A 192 0.46 7.78 11.90
C SER A 192 0.40 6.78 13.05
N ARG A 193 1.40 6.80 13.95
CA ARG A 193 1.39 5.95 15.14
C ARG A 193 0.18 6.25 16.04
N GLY A 194 -0.08 7.51 16.33
CA GLY A 194 -1.19 7.92 17.19
C GLY A 194 -2.55 7.56 16.63
N ASN A 195 -2.75 7.70 15.31
CA ASN A 195 -4.00 7.34 14.66
C ASN A 195 -4.21 5.81 14.64
N LEU A 196 -3.17 5.03 14.34
CA LEU A 196 -3.28 3.58 14.29
C LEU A 196 -3.35 2.95 15.69
N LEU A 197 -2.42 3.28 16.58
CA LEU A 197 -2.24 2.60 17.86
C LEU A 197 -2.81 3.35 19.07
N GLY A 198 -3.18 4.63 18.90
CA GLY A 198 -3.58 5.50 19.99
C GLY A 198 -2.45 6.36 20.53
N LYS A 199 -2.78 7.29 21.44
CA LYS A 199 -1.84 8.32 21.92
C LYS A 199 -0.69 7.79 22.79
N LYS A 200 -0.91 6.69 23.50
CA LYS A 200 0.06 6.05 24.41
C LYS A 200 0.01 4.52 24.20
N PRO A 201 0.52 4.04 23.06
CA PRO A 201 0.54 2.59 22.81
C PRO A 201 1.53 1.89 23.74
N ALA A 202 1.22 0.65 24.13
CA ALA A 202 2.17 -0.20 24.83
C ALA A 202 3.37 -0.53 23.93
N GLN A 203 4.54 -0.77 24.53
CA GLN A 203 5.78 -1.05 23.80
C GLN A 203 5.63 -2.25 22.87
N GLU A 204 4.92 -3.30 23.31
CA GLU A 204 4.67 -4.51 22.54
C GLU A 204 3.91 -4.21 21.23
N LYS A 205 2.93 -3.29 21.29
CA LYS A 205 2.21 -2.84 20.08
C LYS A 205 3.11 -2.00 19.18
N MET A 206 3.95 -1.14 19.73
CA MET A 206 4.93 -0.39 18.94
C MET A 206 5.93 -1.34 18.26
N ASP A 207 6.39 -2.35 18.97
CA ASP A 207 7.31 -3.36 18.41
C ASP A 207 6.64 -4.19 17.31
N LEU A 208 5.39 -4.61 17.53
CA LEU A 208 4.62 -5.41 16.55
C LEU A 208 4.39 -4.63 15.25
N PHE A 209 4.10 -3.34 15.31
CA PHE A 209 3.83 -2.47 14.16
C PHE A 209 5.06 -1.64 13.72
N SER A 210 6.26 -1.94 14.24
CA SER A 210 7.54 -1.50 13.70
C SER A 210 8.03 -2.57 12.72
N ASN A 211 7.71 -2.37 11.44
CA ASN A 211 7.80 -3.43 10.44
C ASN A 211 9.24 -3.87 10.14
N GLU A 212 10.25 -3.05 10.42
CA GLU A 212 11.66 -3.42 10.36
C GLU A 212 12.02 -4.55 11.34
N LYS A 213 11.29 -4.64 12.46
CA LYS A 213 11.46 -5.70 13.47
C LYS A 213 10.74 -7.01 13.10
N GLN A 214 9.86 -6.96 12.09
CA GLN A 214 9.00 -8.08 11.69
C GLN A 214 9.46 -8.76 10.40
N VAL A 215 10.58 -8.31 9.82
CA VAL A 215 11.16 -8.92 8.61
C VAL A 215 11.65 -10.33 8.93
N THR A 216 11.30 -11.27 8.07
CA THR A 216 11.70 -12.68 8.15
C THR A 216 12.26 -13.15 6.79
N PRO A 217 12.94 -14.30 6.71
CA PRO A 217 13.38 -14.87 5.43
C PRO A 217 12.26 -15.13 4.41
N GLN A 218 10.99 -15.10 4.84
CA GLN A 218 9.81 -15.28 3.98
C GLN A 218 9.20 -13.95 3.52
N THR A 219 9.69 -12.80 4.00
CA THR A 219 9.26 -11.48 3.55
C THR A 219 9.44 -11.34 2.04
N PRO A 220 8.47 -10.81 1.29
CA PRO A 220 8.61 -10.62 -0.15
C PRO A 220 9.72 -9.64 -0.54
N PRO A 221 10.28 -9.73 -1.78
CA PRO A 221 11.19 -8.73 -2.32
C PRO A 221 10.57 -7.31 -2.30
N CYS A 222 11.39 -6.30 -2.05
CA CYS A 222 10.94 -4.93 -1.87
C CYS A 222 11.76 -3.90 -2.67
N PHE A 223 11.06 -2.87 -3.17
CA PHE A 223 11.68 -1.65 -3.70
C PHE A 223 11.26 -0.45 -2.85
N LEU A 224 12.23 0.39 -2.46
CA LEU A 224 11.98 1.56 -1.61
C LEU A 224 12.38 2.85 -2.33
N VAL A 225 11.60 3.91 -2.13
CA VAL A 225 11.93 5.27 -2.60
C VAL A 225 11.75 6.25 -1.45
N HIS A 226 12.71 7.14 -1.26
CA HIS A 226 12.62 8.20 -0.24
C HIS A 226 13.40 9.44 -0.69
N ALA A 227 13.15 10.59 -0.03
CA ALA A 227 14.01 11.75 -0.12
C ALA A 227 14.77 11.95 1.19
N GLU A 228 16.07 12.29 1.11
CA GLU A 228 16.92 12.51 2.29
C GLU A 228 16.40 13.66 3.17
N ASP A 229 15.88 14.71 2.53
CA ASP A 229 15.38 15.93 3.16
C ASP A 229 13.92 15.84 3.66
N ASP A 230 13.32 14.63 3.70
CA ASP A 230 11.98 14.42 4.25
C ASP A 230 11.93 14.71 5.76
N LYS A 231 11.24 15.82 6.09
CA LYS A 231 11.08 16.28 7.49
C LYS A 231 9.81 15.72 8.17
N THR A 232 8.93 15.06 7.41
CA THR A 232 7.69 14.49 7.92
C THR A 232 7.87 13.04 8.35
N VAL A 233 8.44 12.23 7.46
CA VAL A 233 8.82 10.84 7.72
C VAL A 233 10.33 10.72 7.51
N PRO A 234 11.13 10.61 8.57
CA PRO A 234 12.58 10.53 8.43
C PRO A 234 13.01 9.39 7.51
N VAL A 235 13.93 9.64 6.58
CA VAL A 235 14.49 8.65 5.64
C VAL A 235 15.00 7.39 6.32
N LYS A 236 15.37 7.48 7.60
CA LYS A 236 15.74 6.35 8.46
C LYS A 236 14.68 5.24 8.52
N ASN A 237 13.39 5.56 8.28
CA ASN A 237 12.36 4.53 8.13
C ASN A 237 12.70 3.55 6.99
N SER A 238 12.98 4.08 5.81
CA SER A 238 13.36 3.26 4.65
C SER A 238 14.71 2.56 4.86
N ILE A 239 15.70 3.26 5.42
CA ILE A 239 17.04 2.68 5.66
C ILE A 239 16.95 1.48 6.60
N ARG A 240 16.29 1.59 7.76
CA ARG A 240 16.15 0.47 8.72
C ARG A 240 15.39 -0.72 8.14
N PHE A 241 14.35 -0.46 7.32
CA PHE A 241 13.62 -1.56 6.68
C PHE A 241 14.49 -2.26 5.63
N TYR A 242 15.24 -1.48 4.85
CA TYR A 242 16.18 -2.01 3.86
C TYR A 242 17.27 -2.86 4.52
N GLU A 243 17.88 -2.39 5.61
CA GLU A 243 18.86 -3.13 6.39
C GLU A 243 18.27 -4.47 6.87
N ALA A 244 17.07 -4.45 7.47
CA ALA A 244 16.39 -5.67 7.91
C ALA A 244 16.10 -6.65 6.77
N LEU A 245 15.76 -6.17 5.57
CA LEU A 245 15.58 -7.00 4.37
C LEU A 245 16.91 -7.66 3.97
N VAL A 246 18.00 -6.89 3.91
CA VAL A 246 19.35 -7.40 3.56
C VAL A 246 19.83 -8.44 4.57
N ASP A 247 19.69 -8.19 5.87
CA ASP A 247 20.07 -9.12 6.94
C ASP A 247 19.32 -10.45 6.83
N ASN A 248 18.06 -10.42 6.37
CA ASN A 248 17.25 -11.60 6.11
C ASN A 248 17.43 -12.18 4.69
N LYS A 249 18.41 -11.68 3.90
CA LYS A 249 18.73 -12.13 2.53
C LYS A 249 17.58 -11.96 1.54
N ILE A 250 16.72 -10.97 1.77
CA ILE A 250 15.62 -10.62 0.87
C ILE A 250 16.17 -9.69 -0.22
N LYS A 251 15.78 -9.96 -1.47
CA LYS A 251 16.10 -9.06 -2.59
C LYS A 251 15.44 -7.71 -2.38
N ALA A 252 16.22 -6.67 -2.25
CA ALA A 252 15.75 -5.31 -2.05
C ALA A 252 16.57 -4.32 -2.88
N GLU A 253 15.91 -3.25 -3.32
CA GLU A 253 16.56 -2.10 -3.94
C GLU A 253 16.01 -0.82 -3.31
N MET A 254 16.84 0.21 -3.15
CA MET A 254 16.44 1.47 -2.54
C MET A 254 16.97 2.65 -3.36
N LEU A 255 16.06 3.56 -3.69
CA LEU A 255 16.37 4.84 -4.34
C LEU A 255 16.18 5.97 -3.31
N ILE A 256 17.25 6.69 -3.00
CA ILE A 256 17.21 7.89 -2.16
C ILE A 256 17.51 9.11 -3.02
N TYR A 257 16.54 10.04 -3.11
CA TYR A 257 16.76 11.35 -3.69
C TYR A 257 17.43 12.26 -2.66
N GLN A 258 18.37 13.10 -3.09
CA GLN A 258 18.98 14.11 -2.23
C GLN A 258 17.95 15.11 -1.70
N SER A 259 16.95 15.44 -2.52
CA SER A 259 15.87 16.36 -2.15
C SER A 259 14.55 15.96 -2.80
N GLY A 260 13.43 16.40 -2.22
CA GLY A 260 12.08 16.10 -2.70
C GLY A 260 11.05 16.27 -1.59
N GLY A 261 11.47 16.25 -0.33
CA GLY A 261 10.59 16.34 0.83
C GLY A 261 9.66 15.15 0.95
N HIS A 262 8.50 15.36 1.57
CA HIS A 262 7.47 14.35 1.75
C HIS A 262 6.28 14.55 0.80
N GLY A 263 5.62 13.46 0.40
CA GLY A 263 4.35 13.54 -0.32
C GLY A 263 4.47 13.94 -1.79
N PHE A 264 5.61 13.71 -2.43
CA PHE A 264 5.82 14.08 -3.84
C PHE A 264 5.03 13.19 -4.83
N GLY A 265 4.42 12.10 -4.38
CA GLY A 265 3.64 11.22 -5.24
C GLY A 265 4.48 10.58 -6.34
N LEU A 266 4.04 10.69 -7.59
CA LEU A 266 4.67 10.03 -8.73
C LEU A 266 5.96 10.73 -9.20
N VAL A 267 6.04 12.06 -9.08
CA VAL A 267 7.15 12.87 -9.65
C VAL A 267 7.85 13.63 -8.54
N ASN A 268 9.16 13.47 -8.42
CA ASN A 268 9.96 14.27 -7.51
C ASN A 268 10.03 15.71 -8.01
N PRO A 269 9.57 16.72 -7.26
CA PRO A 269 9.53 18.12 -7.71
C PRO A 269 10.92 18.75 -7.93
N SER A 270 11.95 18.24 -7.22
CA SER A 270 13.32 18.76 -7.29
C SER A 270 14.06 18.28 -8.54
N THR A 271 13.91 17.01 -8.91
CA THR A 271 14.59 16.42 -10.09
C THR A 271 13.71 16.38 -11.32
N LYS A 272 12.39 16.51 -11.14
CA LYS A 272 11.35 16.29 -12.17
C LYS A 272 11.33 14.87 -12.74
N GLU A 273 11.99 13.93 -12.06
CA GLU A 273 12.02 12.51 -12.42
C GLU A 273 10.88 11.74 -11.77
N THR A 274 10.45 10.68 -12.43
CA THR A 274 9.60 9.66 -11.84
C THR A 274 10.44 8.47 -11.38
N TRP A 275 10.14 7.94 -10.20
CA TRP A 275 10.73 6.71 -9.69
C TRP A 275 10.19 5.47 -10.41
N MET A 276 9.09 5.61 -11.17
CA MET A 276 8.38 4.48 -11.78
C MET A 276 9.27 3.67 -12.72
N ASP A 277 10.09 4.32 -13.55
CA ASP A 277 10.99 3.62 -14.49
C ASP A 277 11.98 2.71 -13.76
N LYS A 278 12.45 3.12 -12.58
CA LYS A 278 13.34 2.29 -11.74
C LYS A 278 12.60 1.09 -11.16
N VAL A 279 11.37 1.30 -10.70
CA VAL A 279 10.50 0.20 -10.23
C VAL A 279 10.22 -0.79 -11.35
N ILE A 280 9.88 -0.34 -12.54
CA ILE A 280 9.61 -1.21 -13.70
C ILE A 280 10.84 -2.03 -14.08
N LEU A 281 12.02 -1.42 -14.12
CA LEU A 281 13.27 -2.14 -14.37
C LEU A 281 13.52 -3.20 -13.28
N TRP A 282 13.34 -2.84 -12.01
CA TRP A 282 13.50 -3.78 -10.91
C TRP A 282 12.50 -4.94 -10.96
N LEU A 283 11.23 -4.66 -11.30
CA LEU A 283 10.21 -5.70 -11.51
C LEU A 283 10.60 -6.67 -12.64
N GLN A 284 11.16 -6.12 -13.73
CA GLN A 284 11.65 -6.92 -14.87
C GLN A 284 12.81 -7.84 -14.46
N LEU A 285 13.82 -7.32 -13.75
CA LEU A 285 14.97 -8.07 -13.30
C LEU A 285 14.60 -9.19 -12.30
N ASN A 286 13.51 -9.03 -11.57
CA ASN A 286 13.02 -10.01 -10.61
C ASN A 286 11.90 -10.94 -11.18
N GLY A 287 11.57 -10.85 -12.47
CA GLY A 287 10.61 -11.73 -13.12
C GLY A 287 9.12 -11.39 -12.85
N PHE A 288 8.86 -10.23 -12.23
CA PHE A 288 7.50 -9.75 -11.96
C PHE A 288 6.88 -8.98 -13.12
N TYR A 289 7.69 -8.54 -14.08
CA TYR A 289 7.26 -7.80 -15.26
C TYR A 289 8.01 -8.28 -16.50
N GLN A 290 7.30 -8.35 -17.62
CA GLN A 290 7.91 -8.60 -18.95
C GLN A 290 7.37 -7.53 -19.91
N PRO A 291 8.25 -6.71 -20.51
CA PRO A 291 7.82 -5.76 -21.52
C PRO A 291 7.32 -6.50 -22.76
N ASP A 292 6.52 -5.83 -23.56
CA ASP A 292 6.23 -6.33 -24.90
C ASP A 292 7.51 -6.33 -25.77
N LYS A 293 7.68 -7.40 -26.51
CA LYS A 293 8.73 -7.46 -27.52
C LYS A 293 8.40 -6.54 -28.69
#